data_b59741dc4ef1c866ba1fbf26562f33e4
#
_entry.id   b59741dc4ef1c866ba1fbf26562f33e4
#
_cell.length_a   1.000
_cell.length_b   1.000
_cell.length_c   1.000
_cell.angle_alpha   90.00
_cell.angle_beta   90.00
_cell.angle_gamma   90.00
#
_symmetry.space_group_name_H-M   'P 1'
#
loop_
_entity.id
_entity.type
_entity.pdbx_description
1 polymer ?
#
loop_
_entity_poly.entity_id
_entity_poly.type
_entity_poly.pdbx_seq_one_letter_code
_entity_poly.pdbx_strand_id
1 'polypeptide(L)'
;SVAGPTLASGILSIATWPWLFAINIPIGLIACLLSYRFLPKNPVRIRGRHFDWRDGLMNALTFGLLIASIEGYSHGLKPSYIGISVILLVVIGTLFVRSQLHKPYPILPFDLLRIPIFSVSVITSICSFIAQMLAMVALPFYLQKTFGYTEVHTGLILTAWPAIIMVVAPIAGLLVERIHAGAMGGVGLLIMAAGVVLLAFLPE
;
A
#
# COMPACT_ATOMS: atom_id res chain seq x y z
N SER A 1 -11.51 2.25 7.22
CA SER A 1 -10.64 3.29 6.64
C SER A 1 -11.33 4.64 6.41
N VAL A 2 -12.68 4.67 6.26
CA VAL A 2 -13.45 5.92 6.07
C VAL A 2 -13.27 6.88 7.24
N ALA A 3 -13.27 6.36 8.44
CA ALA A 3 -13.14 7.15 9.67
C ALA A 3 -11.73 7.74 9.91
N GLY A 4 -10.70 7.30 9.18
CA GLY A 4 -9.31 7.70 9.42
C GLY A 4 -9.08 9.21 9.37
N PRO A 5 -9.31 9.88 8.24
CA PRO A 5 -9.12 11.32 8.13
C PRO A 5 -10.00 12.14 9.08
N THR A 6 -11.25 11.70 9.27
CA THR A 6 -12.20 12.37 10.17
C THR A 6 -11.79 12.23 11.64
N LEU A 7 -11.37 11.03 12.06
CA LEU A 7 -10.86 10.79 13.41
C LEU A 7 -9.54 11.54 13.64
N ALA A 8 -8.64 11.56 12.64
CA ALA A 8 -7.39 12.28 12.74
C ALA A 8 -7.62 13.78 12.93
N SER A 9 -8.48 14.41 12.11
CA SER A 9 -8.83 15.81 12.24
C SER A 9 -9.56 16.11 13.57
N GLY A 10 -10.45 15.23 14.02
CA GLY A 10 -11.11 15.33 15.32
C GLY A 10 -10.13 15.25 16.49
N ILE A 11 -9.16 14.33 16.46
CA ILE A 11 -8.13 14.22 17.50
C ILE A 11 -7.23 15.45 17.51
N LEU A 12 -6.78 15.92 16.33
CA LEU A 12 -5.92 17.09 16.22
C LEU A 12 -6.60 18.39 16.65
N SER A 13 -7.93 18.46 16.62
CA SER A 13 -8.66 19.64 17.13
C SER A 13 -8.63 19.77 18.65
N ILE A 14 -8.41 18.69 19.41
CA ILE A 14 -8.46 18.66 20.87
C ILE A 14 -7.17 18.14 21.52
N ALA A 15 -6.28 17.52 20.74
CA ALA A 15 -5.07 16.86 21.24
C ALA A 15 -3.90 17.04 20.25
N THR A 16 -2.69 16.66 20.69
CA THR A 16 -1.47 16.75 19.89
C THR A 16 -1.25 15.49 19.03
N TRP A 17 -0.39 15.60 18.02
CA TRP A 17 -0.11 14.54 17.04
C TRP A 17 0.25 13.15 17.63
N PRO A 18 0.90 12.99 18.82
CA PRO A 18 1.17 11.65 19.37
C PRO A 18 -0.09 10.86 19.69
N TRP A 19 -1.21 11.52 19.95
CA TRP A 19 -2.48 10.85 20.23
C TRP A 19 -3.06 10.13 19.03
N LEU A 20 -2.68 10.52 17.79
CA LEU A 20 -3.02 9.77 16.58
C LEU A 20 -2.47 8.34 16.59
N PHE A 21 -1.33 8.14 17.25
CA PHE A 21 -0.73 6.81 17.39
C PHE A 21 -1.23 6.11 18.65
N ALA A 22 -1.41 6.85 19.74
CA ALA A 22 -1.86 6.30 21.02
C ALA A 22 -3.23 5.61 20.93
N ILE A 23 -4.15 6.09 20.10
CA ILE A 23 -5.47 5.48 19.90
C ILE A 23 -5.40 4.07 19.30
N ASN A 24 -4.31 3.74 18.59
CA ASN A 24 -4.11 2.40 18.03
C ASN A 24 -3.76 1.35 19.12
N ILE A 25 -3.25 1.77 20.27
CA ILE A 25 -2.86 0.86 21.35
C ILE A 25 -4.08 0.11 21.91
N PRO A 26 -5.15 0.78 22.38
CA PRO A 26 -6.34 0.07 22.89
C PRO A 26 -7.04 -0.75 21.79
N ILE A 27 -7.10 -0.25 20.56
CA ILE A 27 -7.69 -0.99 19.43
C ILE A 27 -6.88 -2.26 19.16
N GLY A 28 -5.55 -2.17 19.12
CA GLY A 28 -4.67 -3.32 18.93
C GLY A 28 -4.76 -4.35 20.06
N LEU A 29 -4.88 -3.91 21.31
CA LEU A 29 -5.08 -4.80 22.44
C LEU A 29 -6.42 -5.54 22.34
N ILE A 30 -7.51 -4.84 22.03
CA ILE A 30 -8.82 -5.45 21.82
C ILE A 30 -8.77 -6.47 20.67
N ALA A 31 -8.19 -6.10 19.53
CA ALA A 31 -8.03 -7.01 18.40
C ALA A 31 -7.20 -8.25 18.77
N CYS A 32 -6.14 -8.09 19.54
CA CYS A 32 -5.31 -9.19 20.03
C CYS A 32 -6.09 -10.12 20.96
N LEU A 33 -6.84 -9.57 21.91
CA LEU A 33 -7.69 -10.33 22.83
C LEU A 33 -8.78 -11.11 22.11
N LEU A 34 -9.46 -10.45 21.15
CA LEU A 34 -10.48 -11.09 20.33
C LEU A 34 -9.89 -12.21 19.46
N SER A 35 -8.74 -11.97 18.85
CA SER A 35 -8.02 -12.98 18.08
C SER A 35 -7.64 -14.18 18.93
N TYR A 36 -7.10 -13.94 20.12
CA TYR A 36 -6.72 -15.02 21.04
C TYR A 36 -7.93 -15.85 21.49
N ARG A 37 -9.10 -15.22 21.68
CA ARG A 37 -10.30 -15.90 22.18
C ARG A 37 -11.10 -16.60 21.09
N PHE A 38 -11.21 -16.02 19.90
CA PHE A 38 -12.13 -16.47 18.86
C PHE A 38 -11.46 -17.15 17.67
N LEU A 39 -10.14 -16.98 17.45
CA LEU A 39 -9.50 -17.71 16.38
C LEU A 39 -9.36 -19.20 16.72
N PRO A 40 -9.84 -20.09 15.84
CA PRO A 40 -9.64 -21.51 16.04
C PRO A 40 -8.14 -21.84 16.01
N LYS A 41 -7.71 -22.71 16.92
CA LYS A 41 -6.34 -23.22 16.92
C LYS A 41 -6.08 -23.90 15.57
N ASN A 42 -4.96 -23.59 14.93
CA ASN A 42 -4.56 -24.21 13.67
C ASN A 42 -4.61 -25.73 13.76
N PRO A 43 -5.54 -26.41 13.07
CA PRO A 43 -5.72 -27.85 13.25
C PRO A 43 -4.60 -28.68 12.62
N VAL A 44 -3.81 -28.10 11.71
CA VAL A 44 -2.75 -28.81 10.99
C VAL A 44 -1.44 -28.06 11.10
N ARG A 45 -0.63 -28.49 12.06
CA ARG A 45 0.80 -28.19 12.02
C ARG A 45 1.40 -29.07 10.93
N ILE A 46 1.64 -28.57 9.74
CA ILE A 46 2.38 -29.28 8.69
C ILE A 46 3.79 -29.51 9.28
N ARG A 47 4.00 -30.71 9.83
CA ARG A 47 5.31 -31.14 10.35
C ARG A 47 6.31 -31.09 9.19
N GLY A 48 7.40 -30.36 9.36
CA GLY A 48 8.49 -30.26 8.39
C GLY A 48 8.66 -28.91 7.70
N ARG A 49 7.79 -27.93 7.98
CA ARG A 49 7.99 -26.59 7.46
C ARG A 49 8.90 -25.80 8.41
N HIS A 50 10.20 -25.85 8.15
CA HIS A 50 11.15 -24.99 8.83
C HIS A 50 11.06 -23.59 8.21
N PHE A 51 11.01 -22.57 9.06
CA PHE A 51 11.13 -21.18 8.63
C PHE A 51 12.56 -20.97 8.11
N ASP A 52 12.68 -20.61 6.85
CA ASP A 52 13.98 -20.35 6.24
C ASP A 52 14.40 -18.89 6.54
N TRP A 53 15.20 -18.75 7.60
CA TRP A 53 15.72 -17.45 8.03
C TRP A 53 16.53 -16.75 6.95
N ARG A 54 17.18 -17.50 6.06
CA ARG A 54 17.96 -16.94 4.95
C ARG A 54 17.05 -16.22 3.97
N ASP A 55 15.93 -16.82 3.61
CA ASP A 55 14.94 -16.20 2.74
C ASP A 55 14.30 -14.97 3.37
N GLY A 56 13.96 -15.05 4.65
CA GLY A 56 13.44 -13.91 5.40
C GLY A 56 14.43 -12.74 5.42
N LEU A 57 15.71 -13.03 5.67
CA LEU A 57 16.77 -12.02 5.67
C LEU A 57 17.01 -11.44 4.26
N MET A 58 17.07 -12.28 3.22
CA MET A 58 17.23 -11.82 1.84
C MET A 58 16.06 -10.93 1.40
N ASN A 59 14.83 -11.31 1.78
CA ASN A 59 13.64 -10.50 1.53
C ASN A 59 13.76 -9.13 2.23
N ALA A 60 14.06 -9.12 3.52
CA ALA A 60 14.21 -7.89 4.31
C ALA A 60 15.33 -6.98 3.75
N LEU A 61 16.48 -7.55 3.37
CA LEU A 61 17.58 -6.81 2.77
C LEU A 61 17.21 -6.25 1.40
N THR A 62 16.52 -7.01 0.55
CA THR A 62 16.10 -6.56 -0.78
C THR A 62 15.18 -5.36 -0.68
N PHE A 63 14.11 -5.45 0.12
CA PHE A 63 13.19 -4.32 0.29
C PHE A 63 13.80 -3.18 1.10
N GLY A 64 14.62 -3.47 2.10
CA GLY A 64 15.34 -2.46 2.87
C GLY A 64 16.30 -1.65 2.00
N LEU A 65 17.08 -2.30 1.14
CA LEU A 65 17.98 -1.63 0.20
C LEU A 65 17.23 -0.84 -0.87
N LEU A 66 16.08 -1.35 -1.33
CA LEU A 66 15.22 -0.63 -2.27
C LEU A 66 14.76 0.70 -1.66
N ILE A 67 14.21 0.65 -0.46
CA ILE A 67 13.73 1.84 0.25
C ILE A 67 14.90 2.79 0.55
N ALA A 68 16.00 2.28 1.09
CA ALA A 68 17.18 3.07 1.41
C ALA A 68 17.80 3.75 0.18
N SER A 69 17.77 3.11 -0.99
CA SER A 69 18.26 3.69 -2.25
C SER A 69 17.38 4.86 -2.72
N ILE A 70 16.05 4.70 -2.63
CA ILE A 70 15.09 5.75 -3.00
C ILE A 70 15.18 6.93 -2.02
N GLU A 71 15.21 6.64 -0.73
CA GLU A 71 15.30 7.66 0.32
C GLU A 71 16.64 8.40 0.26
N GLY A 72 17.74 7.68 0.06
CA GLY A 72 19.08 8.27 -0.10
C GLY A 72 19.15 9.22 -1.29
N TYR A 73 18.50 8.89 -2.39
CA TYR A 73 18.38 9.77 -3.56
C TYR A 73 17.57 11.04 -3.22
N SER A 74 16.43 10.87 -2.55
CA SER A 74 15.54 11.98 -2.15
C SER A 74 16.20 12.96 -1.18
N HIS A 75 17.04 12.46 -0.27
CA HIS A 75 17.77 13.27 0.71
C HIS A 75 19.13 13.80 0.20
N GLY A 76 19.47 13.56 -1.06
CA GLY A 76 20.71 14.07 -1.67
C GLY A 76 21.97 13.48 -1.04
N LEU A 77 21.94 12.22 -0.60
CA LEU A 77 23.15 11.55 -0.09
C LEU A 77 24.21 11.45 -1.18
N LYS A 78 25.48 11.29 -0.76
CA LYS A 78 26.60 11.17 -1.70
C LYS A 78 26.34 10.10 -2.76
N PRO A 79 26.56 10.38 -4.06
CA PRO A 79 26.26 9.42 -5.14
C PRO A 79 26.94 8.05 -4.97
N SER A 80 28.08 8.01 -4.28
CA SER A 80 28.79 6.76 -3.98
C SER A 80 27.99 5.82 -3.07
N TYR A 81 27.31 6.36 -2.05
CA TYR A 81 26.46 5.53 -1.17
C TYR A 81 25.24 5.00 -1.90
N ILE A 82 24.60 5.84 -2.73
CA ILE A 82 23.46 5.44 -3.55
C ILE A 82 23.89 4.35 -4.54
N GLY A 83 25.02 4.54 -5.20
CA GLY A 83 25.57 3.55 -6.13
C GLY A 83 25.86 2.19 -5.48
N ILE A 84 26.47 2.20 -4.30
CA ILE A 84 26.72 0.96 -3.54
C ILE A 84 25.40 0.28 -3.13
N SER A 85 24.42 1.04 -2.62
CA SER A 85 23.14 0.47 -2.21
C SER A 85 22.37 -0.13 -3.39
N VAL A 86 22.40 0.50 -4.57
CA VAL A 86 21.78 -0.03 -5.79
C VAL A 86 22.49 -1.29 -6.28
N ILE A 87 23.82 -1.33 -6.26
CA ILE A 87 24.57 -2.54 -6.64
C ILE A 87 24.24 -3.68 -5.69
N LEU A 88 24.22 -3.43 -4.38
CA LEU A 88 23.85 -4.44 -3.39
C LEU A 88 22.40 -4.90 -3.57
N LEU A 89 21.47 -4.00 -3.87
CA LEU A 89 20.09 -4.31 -4.18
C LEU A 89 19.98 -5.26 -5.38
N VAL A 90 20.69 -4.96 -6.46
CA VAL A 90 20.68 -5.80 -7.67
C VAL A 90 21.27 -7.19 -7.38
N VAL A 91 22.39 -7.26 -6.67
CA VAL A 91 23.04 -8.52 -6.32
C VAL A 91 22.16 -9.36 -5.40
N ILE A 92 21.72 -8.79 -4.26
CA ILE A 92 20.91 -9.51 -3.27
C ILE A 92 19.54 -9.85 -3.85
N GLY A 93 18.91 -8.92 -4.58
CA GLY A 93 17.62 -9.13 -5.23
C GLY A 93 17.66 -10.25 -6.27
N THR A 94 18.70 -10.31 -7.10
CA THR A 94 18.85 -11.40 -8.08
C THR A 94 19.10 -12.74 -7.39
N LEU A 95 19.90 -12.77 -6.33
CA LEU A 95 20.12 -14.00 -5.54
C LEU A 95 18.83 -14.44 -4.86
N PHE A 96 18.06 -13.50 -4.31
CA PHE A 96 16.76 -13.78 -3.70
C PHE A 96 15.77 -14.36 -4.71
N VAL A 97 15.57 -13.70 -5.86
CA VAL A 97 14.66 -14.20 -6.91
C VAL A 97 15.07 -15.58 -7.38
N ARG A 98 16.37 -15.80 -7.65
CA ARG A 98 16.87 -17.12 -8.05
C ARG A 98 16.62 -18.19 -6.98
N SER A 99 16.82 -17.85 -5.72
CA SER A 99 16.53 -18.75 -4.59
C SER A 99 15.05 -19.14 -4.55
N GLN A 100 14.14 -18.17 -4.76
CA GLN A 100 12.70 -18.41 -4.72
C GLN A 100 12.19 -19.27 -5.88
N LEU A 101 12.76 -19.12 -7.08
CA LEU A 101 12.36 -19.88 -8.26
C LEU A 101 12.64 -21.39 -8.16
N HIS A 102 13.55 -21.82 -7.29
CA HIS A 102 13.92 -23.21 -7.12
C HIS A 102 13.29 -23.89 -5.90
N LYS A 103 12.44 -23.16 -5.14
CA LYS A 103 11.83 -23.70 -3.91
C LYS A 103 10.39 -24.16 -4.14
N PRO A 104 10.01 -25.32 -3.55
CA PRO A 104 8.65 -25.83 -3.66
C PRO A 104 7.62 -24.94 -2.91
N TYR A 105 8.08 -24.14 -1.93
CA TYR A 105 7.25 -23.21 -1.16
C TYR A 105 7.96 -21.85 -1.04
N PRO A 106 7.95 -21.05 -2.11
CA PRO A 106 8.59 -19.74 -2.10
C PRO A 106 7.83 -18.76 -1.21
N ILE A 107 8.54 -17.78 -0.62
CA ILE A 107 7.92 -16.64 0.10
C ILE A 107 7.18 -15.76 -0.90
N LEU A 108 7.80 -15.52 -2.07
CA LEU A 108 7.19 -14.79 -3.18
C LEU A 108 7.08 -15.75 -4.39
N PRO A 109 5.86 -16.06 -4.82
CA PRO A 109 5.63 -16.98 -5.93
C PRO A 109 5.85 -16.29 -7.28
N PHE A 110 7.11 -16.03 -7.62
CA PHE A 110 7.47 -15.40 -8.89
C PHE A 110 7.03 -16.20 -10.13
N ASP A 111 6.76 -17.48 -9.97
CA ASP A 111 6.23 -18.34 -11.05
C ASP A 111 4.89 -17.84 -11.55
N LEU A 112 4.07 -17.22 -10.70
CA LEU A 112 2.79 -16.63 -11.10
C LEU A 112 2.98 -15.47 -12.09
N LEU A 113 4.11 -14.77 -12.05
CA LEU A 113 4.42 -13.69 -13.01
C LEU A 113 4.66 -14.22 -14.44
N ARG A 114 4.85 -15.52 -14.63
CA ARG A 114 4.91 -16.14 -15.95
C ARG A 114 3.52 -16.25 -16.59
N ILE A 115 2.46 -16.15 -15.80
CA ILE A 115 1.09 -16.15 -16.29
C ILE A 115 0.74 -14.72 -16.74
N PRO A 116 0.51 -14.47 -18.05
CA PRO A 116 0.37 -13.12 -18.58
C PRO A 116 -0.72 -12.31 -17.89
N ILE A 117 -1.87 -12.92 -17.63
CA ILE A 117 -3.00 -12.25 -16.98
C ILE A 117 -2.64 -11.82 -15.54
N PHE A 118 -1.89 -12.63 -14.81
CA PHE A 118 -1.43 -12.28 -13.47
C PHE A 118 -0.41 -11.14 -13.51
N SER A 119 0.56 -11.22 -14.42
CA SER A 119 1.58 -10.18 -14.57
C SER A 119 0.97 -8.82 -14.94
N VAL A 120 0.05 -8.80 -15.91
CA VAL A 120 -0.67 -7.58 -16.28
C VAL A 120 -1.47 -7.03 -15.08
N SER A 121 -2.15 -7.89 -14.33
CA SER A 121 -2.90 -7.47 -13.14
C SER A 121 -2.00 -6.85 -12.06
N VAL A 122 -0.82 -7.43 -11.83
CA VAL A 122 0.16 -6.89 -10.87
C VAL A 122 0.69 -5.53 -11.32
N ILE A 123 1.08 -5.40 -12.59
CA ILE A 123 1.55 -4.13 -13.16
C ILE A 123 0.47 -3.05 -13.05
N THR A 124 -0.75 -3.38 -13.44
CA THR A 124 -1.91 -2.48 -13.35
C THR A 124 -2.15 -2.04 -11.90
N SER A 125 -2.08 -2.95 -10.95
CA SER A 125 -2.22 -2.63 -9.52
C SER A 125 -1.12 -1.69 -9.05
N ILE A 126 0.14 -1.95 -9.40
CA ILE A 126 1.27 -1.09 -9.04
C ILE A 126 1.06 0.32 -9.60
N CYS A 127 0.75 0.45 -10.88
CA CYS A 127 0.50 1.75 -11.52
C CYS A 127 -0.66 2.51 -10.85
N SER A 128 -1.75 1.80 -10.54
CA SER A 128 -2.91 2.38 -9.85
C SER A 128 -2.56 2.86 -8.45
N PHE A 129 -1.82 2.07 -7.68
CA PHE A 129 -1.36 2.47 -6.35
C PHE A 129 -0.42 3.67 -6.38
N ILE A 130 0.51 3.73 -7.35
CA ILE A 130 1.40 4.88 -7.52
C ILE A 130 0.58 6.14 -7.78
N ALA A 131 -0.34 6.10 -8.74
CA ALA A 131 -1.20 7.24 -9.06
C ALA A 131 -2.05 7.67 -7.87
N GLN A 132 -2.63 6.70 -7.14
CA GLN A 132 -3.42 6.94 -5.94
C GLN A 132 -2.60 7.57 -4.81
N MET A 133 -1.40 7.08 -4.55
CA MET A 133 -0.53 7.63 -3.50
C MET A 133 -0.04 9.03 -3.86
N LEU A 134 0.30 9.28 -5.12
CA LEU A 134 0.64 10.62 -5.59
C LEU A 134 -0.51 11.60 -5.36
N ALA A 135 -1.73 11.26 -5.75
CA ALA A 135 -2.90 12.09 -5.51
C ALA A 135 -3.17 12.30 -4.00
N MET A 136 -3.04 11.25 -3.20
CA MET A 136 -3.27 11.31 -1.75
C MET A 136 -2.25 12.19 -1.02
N VAL A 137 -1.02 12.26 -1.50
CA VAL A 137 0.01 13.15 -0.93
C VAL A 137 -0.11 14.57 -1.49
N ALA A 138 -0.30 14.73 -2.80
CA ALA A 138 -0.33 16.03 -3.43
C ALA A 138 -1.57 16.86 -3.09
N LEU A 139 -2.74 16.21 -3.01
CA LEU A 139 -4.02 16.89 -2.84
C LEU A 139 -4.13 17.69 -1.53
N PRO A 140 -3.72 17.19 -0.36
CA PRO A 140 -3.72 17.98 0.88
C PRO A 140 -2.86 19.25 0.78
N PHE A 141 -1.67 19.13 0.19
CA PHE A 141 -0.79 20.29 0.02
C PHE A 141 -1.37 21.32 -0.95
N TYR A 142 -1.99 20.86 -2.02
CA TYR A 142 -2.64 21.72 -2.99
C TYR A 142 -3.83 22.49 -2.34
N LEU A 143 -4.69 21.78 -1.62
CA LEU A 143 -5.85 22.37 -0.94
C LEU A 143 -5.44 23.41 0.12
N GLN A 144 -4.38 23.12 0.88
CA GLN A 144 -3.91 24.04 1.92
C GLN A 144 -3.17 25.24 1.34
N LYS A 145 -2.31 25.04 0.32
CA LYS A 145 -1.49 26.12 -0.24
C LYS A 145 -2.25 27.02 -1.21
N THR A 146 -3.08 26.44 -2.08
CA THR A 146 -3.77 27.19 -3.13
C THR A 146 -5.10 27.76 -2.64
N PHE A 147 -5.89 26.96 -1.92
CA PHE A 147 -7.20 27.41 -1.41
C PHE A 147 -7.16 27.90 0.04
N GLY A 148 -6.04 27.81 0.73
CA GLY A 148 -5.93 28.27 2.12
C GLY A 148 -6.79 27.47 3.11
N TYR A 149 -7.21 26.24 2.77
CA TYR A 149 -8.05 25.45 3.66
C TYR A 149 -7.28 25.02 4.91
N THR A 150 -7.99 25.00 6.02
CA THR A 150 -7.47 24.48 7.29
C THR A 150 -7.27 22.96 7.19
N GLU A 151 -6.43 22.42 8.08
CA GLU A 151 -6.20 20.96 8.16
C GLU A 151 -7.50 20.17 8.34
N VAL A 152 -8.43 20.71 9.13
CA VAL A 152 -9.75 20.11 9.39
C VAL A 152 -10.60 20.08 8.11
N HIS A 153 -10.69 21.18 7.38
CA HIS A 153 -11.42 21.24 6.12
C HIS A 153 -10.81 20.29 5.07
N THR A 154 -9.50 20.28 4.96
CA THR A 154 -8.78 19.38 4.08
C THR A 154 -9.07 17.92 4.42
N GLY A 155 -9.03 17.55 5.70
CA GLY A 155 -9.34 16.21 6.17
C GLY A 155 -10.77 15.77 5.84
N LEU A 156 -11.75 16.70 6.00
CA LEU A 156 -13.14 16.43 5.64
C LEU A 156 -13.33 16.20 4.14
N ILE A 157 -12.69 16.99 3.29
CA ILE A 157 -12.72 16.80 1.82
C ILE A 157 -12.12 15.44 1.45
N LEU A 158 -10.98 15.10 2.04
CA LEU A 158 -10.31 13.81 1.79
C LEU A 158 -11.13 12.59 2.28
N THR A 159 -12.06 12.79 3.23
CA THR A 159 -12.96 11.73 3.70
C THR A 159 -13.93 11.26 2.60
N ALA A 160 -14.18 12.08 1.58
CA ALA A 160 -15.01 11.67 0.43
C ALA A 160 -14.44 10.43 -0.28
N TRP A 161 -13.13 10.30 -0.37
CA TRP A 161 -12.47 9.15 -1.00
C TRP A 161 -12.80 7.81 -0.34
N PRO A 162 -12.49 7.58 0.95
CA PRO A 162 -12.84 6.33 1.61
C PRO A 162 -14.36 6.14 1.74
N ALA A 163 -15.16 7.19 1.78
CA ALA A 163 -16.61 7.09 1.79
C ALA A 163 -17.16 6.49 0.49
N ILE A 164 -16.65 6.92 -0.65
CA ILE A 164 -17.00 6.36 -1.96
C ILE A 164 -16.56 4.88 -2.04
N ILE A 165 -15.36 4.55 -1.56
CA ILE A 165 -14.88 3.16 -1.54
C ILE A 165 -15.81 2.26 -0.72
N MET A 166 -16.33 2.74 0.41
CA MET A 166 -17.26 1.98 1.25
C MET A 166 -18.54 1.60 0.51
N VAL A 167 -19.02 2.46 -0.39
CA VAL A 167 -20.24 2.22 -1.19
C VAL A 167 -19.92 1.39 -2.43
N VAL A 168 -18.84 1.73 -3.14
CA VAL A 168 -18.51 1.12 -4.43
C VAL A 168 -17.93 -0.28 -4.28
N ALA A 169 -17.18 -0.57 -3.21
CA ALA A 169 -16.53 -1.87 -3.04
C ALA A 169 -17.51 -3.04 -2.93
N PRO A 170 -18.62 -2.98 -2.15
CA PRO A 170 -19.62 -4.03 -2.14
C PRO A 170 -20.30 -4.20 -3.51
N ILE A 171 -20.61 -3.10 -4.18
CA ILE A 171 -21.22 -3.13 -5.53
C ILE A 171 -20.29 -3.81 -6.52
N ALA A 172 -19.01 -3.43 -6.52
CA ALA A 172 -18.00 -4.05 -7.36
C ALA A 172 -17.83 -5.54 -7.04
N GLY A 173 -17.88 -5.92 -5.75
CA GLY A 173 -17.85 -7.33 -5.34
C GLY A 173 -19.02 -8.15 -5.89
N LEU A 174 -20.22 -7.61 -5.91
CA LEU A 174 -21.39 -8.26 -6.51
C LEU A 174 -21.32 -8.30 -8.05
N LEU A 175 -20.76 -7.26 -8.66
CA LEU A 175 -20.65 -7.17 -10.11
C LEU A 175 -19.59 -8.13 -10.67
N VAL A 176 -18.51 -8.40 -9.94
CA VAL A 176 -17.41 -9.28 -10.43
C VAL A 176 -17.89 -10.71 -10.65
N GLU A 177 -18.96 -11.13 -9.98
CA GLU A 177 -19.60 -12.44 -10.22
C GLU A 177 -20.37 -12.50 -11.55
N ARG A 178 -20.77 -11.35 -12.11
CA ARG A 178 -21.61 -11.26 -13.32
C ARG A 178 -20.91 -10.67 -14.52
N ILE A 179 -19.90 -9.83 -14.31
CA ILE A 179 -19.19 -9.11 -15.36
C ILE A 179 -17.72 -9.57 -15.35
N HIS A 180 -17.14 -9.62 -16.54
CA HIS A 180 -15.73 -9.98 -16.69
C HIS A 180 -14.82 -9.04 -15.87
N ALA A 181 -14.03 -9.60 -14.95
CA ALA A 181 -13.18 -8.82 -14.02
C ALA A 181 -12.26 -7.82 -14.74
N GLY A 182 -11.75 -8.18 -15.93
CA GLY A 182 -10.91 -7.30 -16.75
C GLY A 182 -11.65 -6.07 -17.27
N ALA A 183 -12.91 -6.22 -17.69
CA ALA A 183 -13.73 -5.09 -18.16
C ALA A 183 -14.04 -4.13 -17.00
N MET A 184 -14.37 -4.68 -15.83
CA MET A 184 -14.65 -3.90 -14.65
C MET A 184 -13.41 -3.14 -14.14
N GLY A 185 -12.25 -3.79 -14.14
CA GLY A 185 -10.97 -3.14 -13.83
C GLY A 185 -10.65 -2.02 -14.82
N GLY A 186 -10.86 -2.26 -16.11
CA GLY A 186 -10.68 -1.25 -17.17
C GLY A 186 -11.55 -0.01 -16.96
N VAL A 187 -12.84 -0.19 -16.69
CA VAL A 187 -13.76 0.92 -16.38
C VAL A 187 -13.31 1.68 -15.13
N GLY A 188 -12.90 0.98 -14.06
CA GLY A 188 -12.38 1.63 -12.86
C GLY A 188 -11.13 2.48 -13.13
N LEU A 189 -10.21 1.98 -13.95
CA LEU A 189 -9.01 2.73 -14.35
C LEU A 189 -9.33 3.95 -15.20
N LEU A 190 -10.30 3.86 -16.12
CA LEU A 190 -10.73 4.99 -16.92
C LEU A 190 -11.36 6.09 -16.05
N ILE A 191 -12.20 5.72 -15.09
CA ILE A 191 -12.79 6.67 -14.13
C ILE A 191 -11.69 7.32 -13.30
N MET A 192 -10.71 6.54 -12.80
CA MET A 192 -9.58 7.06 -12.05
C MET A 192 -8.75 8.04 -12.91
N ALA A 193 -8.42 7.66 -14.14
CA ALA A 193 -7.68 8.52 -15.06
C ALA A 193 -8.43 9.83 -15.35
N ALA A 194 -9.74 9.76 -15.60
CA ALA A 194 -10.57 10.95 -15.77
C ALA A 194 -10.56 11.85 -14.52
N GLY A 195 -10.64 11.28 -13.33
CA GLY A 195 -10.52 12.02 -12.06
C GLY A 195 -9.18 12.74 -11.93
N VAL A 196 -8.07 12.08 -12.23
CA VAL A 196 -6.73 12.69 -12.17
C VAL A 196 -6.58 13.81 -13.20
N VAL A 197 -7.11 13.61 -14.41
CA VAL A 197 -7.12 14.65 -15.45
C VAL A 197 -7.93 15.86 -15.02
N LEU A 198 -9.12 15.66 -14.43
CA LEU A 198 -9.93 16.77 -13.90
C LEU A 198 -9.19 17.54 -12.79
N LEU A 199 -8.44 16.84 -11.93
CA LEU A 199 -7.60 17.49 -10.92
C LEU A 199 -6.49 18.35 -11.53
N ALA A 200 -5.93 17.94 -12.68
CA ALA A 200 -4.90 18.71 -13.39
C ALA A 200 -5.42 20.00 -14.03
N PHE A 201 -6.73 20.10 -14.27
CA PHE A 201 -7.38 21.30 -14.81
C PHE A 201 -7.99 22.20 -13.72
N LEU A 202 -7.79 21.89 -12.44
CA LEU A 202 -8.19 22.82 -11.38
C LEU A 202 -7.39 24.11 -11.48
N PRO A 203 -8.03 25.30 -11.32
CA PRO A 203 -7.34 26.59 -11.40
C PRO A 203 -6.28 26.71 -10.28
N GLU A 204 -5.16 27.30 -10.65
CA GLU A 204 -4.07 27.66 -9.73
C GLU A 204 -4.48 28.75 -8.73
#